data_1d4ce94c3aaf90834db20c7f3f0775cb
#
_entry.id   1d4ce94c3aaf90834db20c7f3f0775cb
#
_cell.length_a   1.000
_cell.length_b   1.000
_cell.length_c   1.000
_cell.angle_alpha   90.00
_cell.angle_beta   90.00
_cell.angle_gamma   90.00
#
_symmetry.space_group_name_H-M   'P 1'
#
loop_
_entity.id
_entity.type
_entity.pdbx_description
1 polymer ?
#
loop_
_entity_poly.entity_id
_entity_poly.type
_entity_poly.pdbx_seq_one_letter_code
_entity_poly.pdbx_strand_id
1 'polypeptide(L)'
;LKLPIQKMMIWIRKMKIDVITLDNKKSGSIELHDSLFGLEPRADILNKIVRWQLAKRQQGTHSVLTRSEVSYSTKKIVRQKGSGSGRHGSRRAPIFRKGGVYKGPKPRSHSFSLTKKFRNLGLRHALSSKFSKGNLIVLDKAELDNQKTNDFSKKLQKLKWGRTLLIGREDNPKSLNFFNASKNIPKLDVLSVNGINV
;
A
#
# COMPACT_ATOMS: atom_id res chain seq x y z
N LEU A 1 -47.56 -4.97 -25.45
CA LEU A 1 -47.16 -5.78 -24.28
C LEU A 1 -46.12 -5.01 -23.47
N LYS A 2 -46.57 -4.33 -22.39
CA LYS A 2 -45.69 -3.67 -21.41
C LYS A 2 -45.23 -4.72 -20.40
N LEU A 3 -43.94 -5.03 -20.39
CA LEU A 3 -43.33 -5.83 -19.33
C LEU A 3 -43.40 -5.05 -18.01
N PRO A 4 -43.81 -5.68 -16.89
CA PRO A 4 -43.85 -4.99 -15.62
C PRO A 4 -42.42 -4.70 -15.17
N ILE A 5 -42.14 -3.44 -14.85
CA ILE A 5 -40.89 -3.03 -14.15
C ILE A 5 -40.95 -3.68 -12.78
N GLN A 6 -40.32 -4.83 -12.68
CA GLN A 6 -40.14 -5.54 -11.42
C GLN A 6 -39.27 -4.62 -10.53
N LYS A 7 -39.93 -3.99 -9.54
CA LYS A 7 -39.25 -3.24 -8.47
C LYS A 7 -38.15 -4.17 -7.87
N MET A 8 -36.92 -3.90 -8.26
CA MET A 8 -35.77 -4.54 -7.65
C MET A 8 -35.73 -4.06 -6.20
N MET A 9 -36.38 -4.80 -5.31
CA MET A 9 -36.23 -4.60 -3.87
C MET A 9 -34.77 -4.86 -3.55
N ILE A 10 -34.01 -3.78 -3.42
CA ILE A 10 -32.66 -3.83 -2.83
C ILE A 10 -32.89 -4.23 -1.37
N TRP A 11 -32.74 -5.52 -1.08
CA TRP A 11 -32.66 -6.01 0.29
C TRP A 11 -31.41 -5.39 0.90
N ILE A 12 -31.58 -4.33 1.66
CA ILE A 12 -30.51 -3.79 2.50
C ILE A 12 -30.22 -4.85 3.56
N ARG A 13 -29.23 -5.71 3.29
CA ARG A 13 -28.73 -6.64 4.29
C ARG A 13 -28.11 -5.83 5.41
N LYS A 14 -28.77 -5.80 6.57
CA LYS A 14 -28.19 -5.25 7.78
C LYS A 14 -27.03 -6.13 8.22
N MET A 15 -25.82 -5.67 7.95
CA MET A 15 -24.59 -6.34 8.38
C MET A 15 -24.30 -5.94 9.79
N LYS A 16 -24.26 -6.91 10.72
CA LYS A 16 -23.88 -6.67 12.13
C LYS A 16 -22.49 -7.21 12.38
N ILE A 17 -21.73 -6.50 13.19
CA ILE A 17 -20.43 -6.92 13.69
C ILE A 17 -20.41 -6.75 15.22
N ASP A 18 -19.83 -7.73 15.90
CA ASP A 18 -19.65 -7.66 17.35
C ASP A 18 -18.55 -6.65 17.71
N VAL A 19 -18.79 -5.85 18.74
CA VAL A 19 -17.80 -4.95 19.34
C VAL A 19 -17.14 -5.67 20.49
N ILE A 20 -15.81 -5.69 20.50
CA ILE A 20 -15.02 -6.34 21.54
C ILE A 20 -14.22 -5.31 22.34
N THR A 21 -13.95 -5.63 23.59
CA THR A 21 -13.01 -4.89 24.44
C THR A 21 -11.59 -5.42 24.26
N LEU A 22 -10.57 -4.68 24.72
CA LEU A 22 -9.17 -5.14 24.75
C LEU A 22 -8.96 -6.41 25.60
N ASP A 23 -9.90 -6.78 26.43
CA ASP A 23 -9.88 -8.01 27.23
C ASP A 23 -10.66 -9.17 26.56
N ASN A 24 -10.97 -9.04 25.27
CA ASN A 24 -11.72 -10.03 24.47
C ASN A 24 -13.13 -10.33 24.97
N LYS A 25 -13.79 -9.35 25.58
CA LYS A 25 -15.19 -9.45 26.01
C LYS A 25 -16.09 -8.74 25.02
N LYS A 26 -17.25 -9.30 24.70
CA LYS A 26 -18.25 -8.63 23.87
C LYS A 26 -18.87 -7.47 24.64
N SER A 27 -18.84 -6.27 24.05
CA SER A 27 -19.43 -5.03 24.61
C SER A 27 -20.76 -4.69 23.93
N GLY A 28 -20.97 -5.10 22.69
CA GLY A 28 -22.17 -4.79 21.92
C GLY A 28 -22.10 -5.25 20.49
N SER A 29 -22.98 -4.72 19.64
CA SER A 29 -22.93 -4.92 18.19
C SER A 29 -23.23 -3.62 17.46
N ILE A 30 -22.58 -3.40 16.31
CA ILE A 30 -22.78 -2.24 15.44
C ILE A 30 -23.31 -2.70 14.09
N GLU A 31 -24.26 -1.96 13.53
CA GLU A 31 -24.74 -2.17 12.16
C GLU A 31 -23.83 -1.44 11.18
N LEU A 32 -23.32 -2.19 10.21
CA LEU A 32 -22.46 -1.66 9.15
C LEU A 32 -23.29 -1.29 7.92
N HIS A 33 -22.90 -0.21 7.25
CA HIS A 33 -23.58 0.26 6.06
C HIS A 33 -23.21 -0.59 4.85
N ASP A 34 -24.20 -1.15 4.19
CA ASP A 34 -24.04 -2.06 3.04
C ASP A 34 -23.25 -1.44 1.87
N SER A 35 -23.43 -0.15 1.60
CA SER A 35 -22.68 0.55 0.54
C SER A 35 -21.17 0.64 0.75
N LEU A 36 -20.68 0.37 1.99
CA LEU A 36 -19.26 0.41 2.33
C LEU A 36 -18.66 -0.98 2.51
N PHE A 37 -19.42 -1.92 3.04
CA PHE A 37 -18.93 -3.24 3.44
C PHE A 37 -19.58 -4.40 2.68
N GLY A 38 -20.64 -4.13 1.91
CA GLY A 38 -21.40 -5.12 1.17
C GLY A 38 -20.99 -5.31 -0.29
N LEU A 39 -19.93 -4.66 -0.75
CA LEU A 39 -19.47 -4.77 -2.14
C LEU A 39 -18.76 -6.11 -2.37
N GLU A 40 -19.02 -6.73 -3.51
CA GLU A 40 -18.24 -7.89 -3.96
C GLU A 40 -16.79 -7.45 -4.26
N PRO A 41 -15.77 -8.06 -3.61
CA PRO A 41 -14.40 -7.64 -3.77
C PRO A 41 -13.87 -7.88 -5.19
N ARG A 42 -13.41 -6.82 -5.87
CA ARG A 42 -12.80 -6.90 -7.19
C ARG A 42 -11.30 -6.80 -7.11
N ALA A 43 -10.61 -7.87 -7.48
CA ALA A 43 -9.15 -7.99 -7.41
C ALA A 43 -8.42 -7.02 -8.37
N ASP A 44 -8.99 -6.73 -9.54
CA ASP A 44 -8.45 -5.81 -10.54
C ASP A 44 -8.36 -4.37 -10.00
N ILE A 45 -9.41 -3.91 -9.31
CA ILE A 45 -9.45 -2.58 -8.69
C ILE A 45 -8.40 -2.49 -7.57
N LEU A 46 -8.37 -3.48 -6.69
CA LEU A 46 -7.42 -3.53 -5.57
C LEU A 46 -5.97 -3.56 -6.07
N ASN A 47 -5.66 -4.40 -7.06
CA ASN A 47 -4.32 -4.47 -7.67
C ASN A 47 -3.89 -3.11 -8.25
N LYS A 48 -4.78 -2.45 -8.99
CA LYS A 48 -4.46 -1.15 -9.58
C LYS A 48 -4.14 -0.08 -8.53
N ILE A 49 -4.84 -0.09 -7.39
CA ILE A 49 -4.59 0.86 -6.29
C ILE A 49 -3.30 0.52 -5.57
N VAL A 50 -3.04 -0.75 -5.26
CA VAL A 50 -1.78 -1.18 -4.64
C VAL A 50 -0.59 -0.80 -5.52
N ARG A 51 -0.67 -1.06 -6.84
CA ARG A 51 0.37 -0.64 -7.78
C ARG A 51 0.56 0.88 -7.81
N TRP A 52 -0.53 1.64 -7.74
CA TRP A 52 -0.46 3.11 -7.66
C TRP A 52 0.25 3.57 -6.39
N GLN A 53 -0.07 3.00 -5.24
CA GLN A 53 0.57 3.34 -3.96
C GLN A 53 2.06 2.99 -3.97
N LEU A 54 2.43 1.81 -4.47
CA LEU A 54 3.82 1.38 -4.57
C LEU A 54 4.60 2.28 -5.54
N ALA A 55 4.04 2.59 -6.71
CA ALA A 55 4.66 3.47 -7.68
C ALA A 55 4.88 4.89 -7.14
N LYS A 56 3.95 5.40 -6.32
CA LYS A 56 4.09 6.71 -5.67
C LYS A 56 5.21 6.74 -4.62
N ARG A 57 5.48 5.62 -3.94
CA ARG A 57 6.56 5.50 -2.94
C ARG A 57 7.93 5.31 -3.58
N GLN A 58 7.98 4.87 -4.83
CA GLN A 58 9.22 4.57 -5.53
C GLN A 58 9.94 5.87 -5.92
N GLN A 59 11.13 6.09 -5.38
CA GLN A 59 11.95 7.29 -5.64
C GLN A 59 12.48 7.37 -7.08
N GLY A 60 12.77 6.24 -7.70
CA GLY A 60 13.26 6.16 -9.07
C GLY A 60 14.67 6.73 -9.28
N THR A 61 15.54 6.62 -8.28
CA THR A 61 16.91 7.15 -8.29
C THR A 61 17.93 6.30 -9.03
N HIS A 62 17.48 5.21 -9.67
CA HIS A 62 18.36 4.33 -10.45
C HIS A 62 18.95 5.07 -11.64
N SER A 63 20.27 4.97 -11.81
CA SER A 63 21.02 5.63 -12.90
C SER A 63 22.19 4.80 -13.33
N VAL A 64 22.50 4.87 -14.62
CA VAL A 64 23.71 4.32 -15.18
C VAL A 64 24.37 5.34 -16.09
N LEU A 65 25.69 5.26 -16.21
CA LEU A 65 26.45 6.15 -17.08
C LEU A 65 26.28 5.75 -18.54
N THR A 66 25.81 6.67 -19.35
CA THR A 66 25.73 6.53 -20.80
C THR A 66 27.08 6.82 -21.44
N ARG A 67 27.23 6.51 -22.74
CA ARG A 67 28.50 6.74 -23.49
C ARG A 67 28.93 8.22 -23.48
N SER A 68 28.05 9.16 -23.33
CA SER A 68 28.34 10.60 -23.18
C SER A 68 28.88 10.99 -21.82
N GLU A 69 28.46 10.28 -20.78
CA GLU A 69 28.77 10.56 -19.37
C GLU A 69 30.03 9.87 -18.88
N VAL A 70 30.40 8.74 -19.52
CA VAL A 70 31.61 7.99 -19.13
C VAL A 70 32.86 8.79 -19.43
N SER A 71 33.77 8.88 -18.45
CA SER A 71 35.06 9.57 -18.57
C SER A 71 36.10 8.71 -19.30
N TYR A 72 36.10 8.77 -20.60
CA TYR A 72 37.11 8.16 -21.49
C TYR A 72 37.40 9.05 -22.67
N SER A 73 38.54 8.78 -23.36
CA SER A 73 38.91 9.48 -24.58
C SER A 73 37.83 9.33 -25.66
N THR A 74 37.53 10.44 -26.33
CA THR A 74 36.65 10.50 -27.49
C THR A 74 37.40 10.22 -28.79
N LYS A 75 38.76 10.13 -28.74
CA LYS A 75 39.59 9.86 -29.89
C LYS A 75 39.22 8.52 -30.54
N LYS A 76 39.22 8.47 -31.86
CA LYS A 76 39.04 7.24 -32.63
C LYS A 76 40.16 6.25 -32.29
N ILE A 77 39.80 5.00 -31.96
CA ILE A 77 40.75 3.99 -31.44
C ILE A 77 41.73 3.56 -32.56
N VAL A 78 41.20 3.29 -33.76
CA VAL A 78 41.97 2.85 -34.91
C VAL A 78 41.61 3.65 -36.15
N ARG A 79 42.55 3.78 -37.08
CA ARG A 79 42.32 4.41 -38.40
C ARG A 79 41.23 3.69 -39.18
N GLN A 80 40.57 4.38 -40.11
CA GLN A 80 39.39 3.91 -40.83
C GLN A 80 39.66 2.71 -41.74
N LYS A 81 40.86 2.63 -42.30
CA LYS A 81 41.31 1.58 -43.26
C LYS A 81 42.73 1.16 -42.92
N GLY A 82 43.16 -0.05 -43.36
CA GLY A 82 44.54 -0.54 -43.27
C GLY A 82 44.95 -1.03 -41.87
N SER A 83 44.01 -1.33 -40.97
CA SER A 83 44.31 -1.88 -39.64
C SER A 83 44.03 -3.39 -39.51
N GLY A 84 43.43 -4.02 -40.53
CA GLY A 84 43.06 -5.44 -40.48
C GLY A 84 41.99 -5.81 -39.46
N SER A 85 41.52 -4.86 -38.65
CA SER A 85 40.51 -5.05 -37.59
C SER A 85 39.21 -4.35 -37.89
N GLY A 86 38.16 -4.64 -37.10
CA GLY A 86 36.86 -3.97 -37.17
C GLY A 86 36.98 -2.46 -36.99
N ARG A 87 36.08 -1.71 -37.61
CA ARG A 87 36.02 -0.25 -37.48
C ARG A 87 35.44 0.15 -36.13
N HIS A 88 36.19 0.90 -35.34
CA HIS A 88 35.75 1.37 -34.03
C HIS A 88 35.87 2.88 -33.92
N GLY A 89 34.91 3.50 -33.21
CA GLY A 89 34.96 4.90 -32.83
C GLY A 89 35.73 5.13 -31.53
N SER A 90 35.11 5.77 -30.58
CA SER A 90 35.70 6.04 -29.28
C SER A 90 35.57 4.84 -28.32
N ARG A 91 36.43 4.79 -27.33
CA ARG A 91 36.44 3.78 -26.26
C ARG A 91 35.24 3.84 -25.31
N ARG A 92 34.44 4.91 -25.43
CA ARG A 92 33.18 5.07 -24.68
C ARG A 92 32.04 4.17 -25.17
N ALA A 93 32.20 3.51 -26.30
CA ALA A 93 31.14 2.67 -26.88
C ALA A 93 30.80 1.48 -25.97
N PRO A 94 29.53 1.07 -25.92
CA PRO A 94 29.05 -0.01 -25.04
C PRO A 94 29.70 -1.36 -25.25
N ILE A 95 30.31 -1.59 -26.43
CA ILE A 95 31.00 -2.84 -26.78
C ILE A 95 32.32 -3.03 -26.04
N PHE A 96 32.90 -1.97 -25.50
CA PHE A 96 34.15 -2.04 -24.78
C PHE A 96 33.95 -2.20 -23.28
N ARG A 97 34.89 -2.86 -22.61
CA ARG A 97 34.93 -2.91 -21.13
C ARG A 97 34.96 -1.50 -20.59
N LYS A 98 34.16 -1.24 -19.55
CA LYS A 98 33.97 0.07 -18.93
C LYS A 98 33.41 1.15 -19.90
N GLY A 99 32.88 0.77 -21.07
CA GLY A 99 32.10 1.66 -21.91
C GLY A 99 30.74 2.00 -21.31
N GLY A 100 30.05 3.01 -21.86
CA GLY A 100 28.75 3.42 -21.39
C GLY A 100 27.67 2.36 -21.60
N VAL A 101 26.65 2.38 -20.74
CA VAL A 101 25.50 1.47 -20.87
C VAL A 101 24.51 1.99 -21.92
N TYR A 102 23.99 1.11 -22.78
CA TYR A 102 22.98 1.44 -23.77
C TYR A 102 21.58 1.16 -23.24
N LYS A 103 20.67 2.13 -23.40
CA LYS A 103 19.28 2.04 -22.90
C LYS A 103 19.15 1.64 -21.43
N GLY A 104 20.13 1.97 -20.61
CA GLY A 104 20.07 1.71 -19.17
C GLY A 104 19.08 2.59 -18.42
N PRO A 105 18.78 2.29 -17.16
CA PRO A 105 17.86 3.05 -16.34
C PRO A 105 18.37 4.48 -16.13
N LYS A 106 17.44 5.44 -16.16
CA LYS A 106 17.68 6.85 -15.83
C LYS A 106 16.75 7.27 -14.69
N PRO A 107 17.15 8.25 -13.88
CA PRO A 107 16.28 8.79 -12.83
C PRO A 107 14.98 9.28 -13.43
N ARG A 108 13.86 8.75 -12.91
CA ARG A 108 12.51 9.15 -13.34
C ARG A 108 11.50 8.94 -12.23
N SER A 109 10.44 9.70 -12.24
CA SER A 109 9.27 9.43 -11.40
C SER A 109 8.49 8.24 -11.97
N HIS A 110 8.10 7.31 -11.09
CA HIS A 110 7.21 6.19 -11.42
C HIS A 110 5.75 6.50 -11.08
N SER A 111 5.47 7.66 -10.48
CA SER A 111 4.13 8.02 -10.04
C SER A 111 3.18 8.22 -11.23
N PHE A 112 1.94 7.78 -11.05
CA PHE A 112 0.83 8.08 -11.94
C PHE A 112 -0.39 8.50 -11.12
N SER A 113 -1.36 9.16 -11.74
CA SER A 113 -2.54 9.65 -11.05
C SER A 113 -3.72 8.69 -11.17
N LEU A 114 -4.52 8.61 -10.10
CA LEU A 114 -5.84 7.97 -10.10
C LEU A 114 -6.89 8.96 -9.63
N THR A 115 -8.08 8.90 -10.23
CA THR A 115 -9.20 9.77 -9.85
C THR A 115 -9.63 9.52 -8.40
N LYS A 116 -10.14 10.56 -7.73
CA LYS A 116 -10.65 10.44 -6.35
C LYS A 116 -11.75 9.37 -6.24
N LYS A 117 -12.66 9.32 -7.21
CA LYS A 117 -13.75 8.32 -7.27
C LYS A 117 -13.20 6.88 -7.29
N PHE A 118 -12.17 6.63 -8.10
CA PHE A 118 -11.55 5.30 -8.18
C PHE A 118 -10.85 4.88 -6.89
N ARG A 119 -10.15 5.82 -6.23
CA ARG A 119 -9.50 5.58 -4.93
C ARG A 119 -10.52 5.23 -3.84
N ASN A 120 -11.62 5.99 -3.77
CA ASN A 120 -12.71 5.72 -2.81
C ASN A 120 -13.39 4.37 -3.09
N LEU A 121 -13.60 4.03 -4.37
CA LEU A 121 -14.16 2.73 -4.75
C LEU A 121 -13.25 1.58 -4.27
N GLY A 122 -11.94 1.70 -4.47
CA GLY A 122 -11.00 0.68 -4.01
C GLY A 122 -10.93 0.53 -2.50
N LEU A 123 -11.02 1.62 -1.75
CA LEU A 123 -11.09 1.54 -0.29
C LEU A 123 -12.34 0.77 0.17
N ARG A 124 -13.50 1.03 -0.46
CA ARG A 124 -14.75 0.27 -0.18
C ARG A 124 -14.57 -1.22 -0.48
N HIS A 125 -13.99 -1.59 -1.62
CA HIS A 125 -13.71 -2.99 -1.96
C HIS A 125 -12.72 -3.64 -0.98
N ALA A 126 -11.72 -2.91 -0.49
CA ALA A 126 -10.79 -3.41 0.52
C ALA A 126 -11.49 -3.70 1.85
N LEU A 127 -12.32 -2.76 2.34
CA LEU A 127 -13.09 -2.94 3.57
C LEU A 127 -14.09 -4.10 3.44
N SER A 128 -14.82 -4.18 2.33
CA SER A 128 -15.73 -5.30 2.05
C SER A 128 -15.02 -6.65 2.00
N SER A 129 -13.81 -6.71 1.42
CA SER A 129 -13.00 -7.93 1.41
C SER A 129 -12.55 -8.36 2.81
N LYS A 130 -12.21 -7.40 3.68
CA LYS A 130 -11.84 -7.69 5.07
C LYS A 130 -13.04 -8.18 5.88
N PHE A 131 -14.18 -7.55 5.70
CA PHE A 131 -15.42 -7.95 6.34
C PHE A 131 -15.86 -9.36 5.90
N SER A 132 -15.92 -9.65 4.61
CA SER A 132 -16.33 -10.97 4.07
C SER A 132 -15.43 -12.12 4.52
N LYS A 133 -14.15 -11.83 4.80
CA LYS A 133 -13.19 -12.82 5.32
C LYS A 133 -13.19 -12.93 6.86
N GLY A 134 -14.03 -12.17 7.56
CA GLY A 134 -14.03 -12.13 9.02
C GLY A 134 -12.79 -11.48 9.66
N ASN A 135 -12.02 -10.71 8.87
CA ASN A 135 -10.79 -10.06 9.31
C ASN A 135 -11.00 -8.60 9.74
N LEU A 136 -12.24 -8.19 9.94
CA LEU A 136 -12.59 -6.88 10.49
C LEU A 136 -12.99 -7.06 11.96
N ILE A 137 -12.34 -6.31 12.84
CA ILE A 137 -12.59 -6.31 14.27
C ILE A 137 -12.93 -4.88 14.69
N VAL A 138 -13.96 -4.71 15.50
CA VAL A 138 -14.34 -3.41 16.05
C VAL A 138 -14.06 -3.41 17.54
N LEU A 139 -13.25 -2.43 17.98
CA LEU A 139 -12.95 -2.20 19.39
C LEU A 139 -13.90 -1.14 19.96
N ASP A 140 -14.37 -1.36 21.18
CA ASP A 140 -15.17 -0.38 21.91
C ASP A 140 -14.32 0.86 22.24
N LYS A 141 -13.20 0.64 22.93
CA LYS A 141 -12.26 1.69 23.33
C LYS A 141 -10.82 1.27 23.04
N ALA A 142 -10.10 2.14 22.37
CA ALA A 142 -8.67 1.99 22.12
C ALA A 142 -7.90 2.88 23.13
N GLU A 143 -7.95 2.52 24.41
CA GLU A 143 -7.40 3.31 25.49
C GLU A 143 -6.47 2.48 26.39
N LEU A 144 -5.36 3.10 26.80
CA LEU A 144 -4.44 2.55 27.80
C LEU A 144 -4.12 3.62 28.84
N ASP A 145 -4.04 3.23 30.10
CA ASP A 145 -3.66 4.14 31.17
C ASP A 145 -2.18 4.50 31.10
N ASN A 146 -1.33 3.54 30.70
CA ASN A 146 0.12 3.70 30.59
C ASN A 146 0.62 3.46 29.15
N GLN A 147 1.69 4.17 28.76
CA GLN A 147 2.36 4.00 27.45
C GLN A 147 3.26 2.75 27.36
N LYS A 148 3.20 1.83 28.34
CA LYS A 148 4.10 0.65 28.36
C LYS A 148 3.73 -0.35 27.27
N THR A 149 4.65 -0.57 26.33
CA THR A 149 4.51 -1.53 25.24
C THR A 149 4.37 -2.98 25.72
N ASN A 150 5.01 -3.33 26.85
CA ASN A 150 4.94 -4.68 27.41
C ASN A 150 3.55 -5.08 27.85
N ASP A 151 2.82 -4.17 28.50
CA ASP A 151 1.46 -4.44 29.00
C ASP A 151 0.49 -4.59 27.81
N PHE A 152 0.67 -3.79 26.78
CA PHE A 152 -0.12 -3.92 25.55
C PHE A 152 0.22 -5.22 24.79
N SER A 153 1.48 -5.59 24.71
CA SER A 153 1.91 -6.84 24.08
C SER A 153 1.27 -8.07 24.75
N LYS A 154 1.18 -8.10 26.09
CA LYS A 154 0.50 -9.17 26.85
C LYS A 154 -0.99 -9.26 26.49
N LYS A 155 -1.67 -8.10 26.32
CA LYS A 155 -3.08 -8.06 25.89
C LYS A 155 -3.26 -8.58 24.46
N LEU A 156 -2.35 -8.20 23.53
CA LEU A 156 -2.37 -8.69 22.15
C LEU A 156 -2.17 -10.21 22.05
N GLN A 157 -1.30 -10.77 22.87
CA GLN A 157 -1.11 -12.23 22.91
C GLN A 157 -2.39 -12.97 23.31
N LYS A 158 -3.18 -12.43 24.23
CA LYS A 158 -4.50 -12.98 24.59
C LYS A 158 -5.51 -12.90 23.45
N LEU A 159 -5.46 -11.81 22.65
CA LEU A 159 -6.34 -11.59 21.52
C LEU A 159 -5.95 -12.42 20.29
N LYS A 160 -4.74 -13.01 20.26
CA LYS A 160 -4.20 -13.84 19.16
C LYS A 160 -4.27 -13.14 17.80
N TRP A 161 -4.15 -11.82 17.76
CA TRP A 161 -4.12 -11.07 16.51
C TRP A 161 -2.82 -11.36 15.76
N GLY A 162 -2.94 -11.63 14.47
CA GLY A 162 -1.81 -11.77 13.58
C GLY A 162 -1.25 -10.41 13.14
N ARG A 163 -0.95 -10.27 11.85
CA ARG A 163 -0.58 -8.96 11.30
C ARG A 163 -1.82 -8.06 11.24
N THR A 164 -1.80 -6.98 11.99
CA THR A 164 -2.98 -6.16 12.25
C THR A 164 -2.71 -4.68 11.93
N LEU A 165 -3.69 -4.02 11.35
CA LEU A 165 -3.73 -2.58 11.19
C LEU A 165 -4.74 -2.00 12.19
N LEU A 166 -4.28 -1.14 13.08
CA LEU A 166 -5.12 -0.38 14.00
C LEU A 166 -5.50 0.96 13.36
N ILE A 167 -6.78 1.27 13.39
CA ILE A 167 -7.32 2.52 12.86
C ILE A 167 -8.09 3.21 13.99
N GLY A 168 -7.74 4.45 14.27
CA GLY A 168 -8.42 5.20 15.32
C GLY A 168 -8.09 6.68 15.30
N ARG A 169 -8.63 7.39 16.29
CA ARG A 169 -8.37 8.81 16.53
C ARG A 169 -7.57 8.97 17.82
N GLU A 170 -6.70 9.96 17.81
CA GLU A 170 -5.90 10.36 18.97
C GLU A 170 -6.60 11.52 19.72
N ASP A 171 -7.87 11.32 20.07
CA ASP A 171 -8.70 12.40 20.65
C ASP A 171 -8.42 12.63 22.16
N ASN A 172 -7.98 11.59 22.86
CA ASN A 172 -7.75 11.60 24.30
C ASN A 172 -6.33 11.19 24.68
N PRO A 173 -5.78 11.65 25.82
CA PRO A 173 -4.45 11.23 26.29
C PRO A 173 -4.33 9.69 26.46
N LYS A 174 -5.38 9.00 26.85
CA LYS A 174 -5.40 7.53 26.98
C LYS A 174 -5.36 6.83 25.61
N SER A 175 -6.00 7.39 24.58
CA SER A 175 -5.90 6.89 23.21
C SER A 175 -4.53 7.18 22.61
N LEU A 176 -3.94 8.33 22.91
CA LEU A 176 -2.56 8.63 22.53
C LEU A 176 -1.57 7.62 23.13
N ASN A 177 -1.74 7.26 24.42
CA ASN A 177 -0.94 6.25 25.09
C ASN A 177 -1.05 4.89 24.38
N PHE A 178 -2.26 4.49 23.96
CA PHE A 178 -2.52 3.28 23.20
C PHE A 178 -1.78 3.27 21.86
N PHE A 179 -1.86 4.35 21.09
CA PHE A 179 -1.19 4.44 19.80
C PHE A 179 0.34 4.48 19.96
N ASN A 180 0.86 5.19 20.96
CA ASN A 180 2.31 5.23 21.21
C ASN A 180 2.85 3.86 21.66
N ALA A 181 2.12 3.13 22.49
CA ALA A 181 2.47 1.76 22.87
C ALA A 181 2.44 0.79 21.69
N SER A 182 1.57 1.04 20.71
CA SER A 182 1.39 0.19 19.53
C SER A 182 2.50 0.31 18.49
N LYS A 183 3.08 1.49 18.32
CA LYS A 183 4.02 1.83 17.22
C LYS A 183 5.27 0.93 17.18
N ASN A 184 5.72 0.44 18.33
CA ASN A 184 6.95 -0.35 18.43
C ASN A 184 6.71 -1.88 18.37
N ILE A 185 5.47 -2.33 18.27
CA ILE A 185 5.16 -3.76 18.26
C ILE A 185 5.29 -4.30 16.82
N PRO A 186 6.10 -5.34 16.59
CA PRO A 186 6.23 -5.92 15.27
C PRO A 186 4.91 -6.51 14.77
N LYS A 187 4.63 -6.40 13.46
CA LYS A 187 3.40 -6.84 12.80
C LYS A 187 2.14 -6.03 13.17
N LEU A 188 2.30 -4.93 13.87
CA LEU A 188 1.21 -4.01 14.21
C LEU A 188 1.50 -2.66 13.57
N ASP A 189 0.63 -2.22 12.69
CA ASP A 189 0.69 -0.90 12.05
C ASP A 189 -0.45 -0.02 12.59
N VAL A 190 -0.20 1.27 12.73
CA VAL A 190 -1.18 2.23 13.27
C VAL A 190 -1.41 3.35 12.27
N LEU A 191 -2.67 3.62 11.97
CA LEU A 191 -3.06 4.73 11.09
C LEU A 191 -4.20 5.53 11.71
N SER A 192 -4.16 6.84 11.49
CA SER A 192 -5.33 7.69 11.75
C SER A 192 -6.46 7.37 10.77
N VAL A 193 -7.70 7.72 11.11
CA VAL A 193 -8.86 7.52 10.24
C VAL A 193 -8.66 8.17 8.86
N ASN A 194 -8.05 9.35 8.81
CA ASN A 194 -7.76 10.06 7.56
C ASN A 194 -6.62 9.41 6.74
N GLY A 195 -5.80 8.58 7.36
CA GLY A 195 -4.67 7.88 6.74
C GLY A 195 -5.01 6.52 6.14
N ILE A 196 -6.27 6.08 6.24
CA ILE A 196 -6.69 4.76 5.72
C ILE A 196 -6.36 4.63 4.25
N ASN A 197 -5.69 3.56 3.90
CA ASN A 197 -5.34 3.20 2.53
C ASN A 197 -5.57 1.69 2.26
N VAL A 198 -5.42 1.28 1.00
CA VAL A 198 -5.61 -0.11 0.57
C VAL A 198 -4.35 -0.92 0.81
#